data_0b1870a8077c7156f7043b16ce7d3b55
#
_entry.id   0b1870a8077c7156f7043b16ce7d3b55
#
_cell.length_a   1.000
_cell.length_b   1.000
_cell.length_c   1.000
_cell.angle_alpha   90.00
_cell.angle_beta   90.00
_cell.angle_gamma   90.00
#
_symmetry.space_group_name_H-M   'P 1'
#
loop_
_entity.id
_entity.type
_entity.pdbx_description
1 polymer ?
#
loop_
_entity_poly.entity_id
_entity_poly.type
_entity_poly.pdbx_seq_one_letter_code
_entity_poly.pdbx_strand_id
1 'polypeptide(L)'
;MVTIGFDKQCITPSLPIPLRGYAKERIAYEVHDDLYARCIAMEQLGIRYLFVQCDLIGVDDSVLNAVYEKISDLNIEKEHLTIVATHTHAGPGGTVDTSKNPFKNLQSIFG
;
A
#
# COMPACT_ATOMS: atom_id res chain seq x y z
N MET A 1 7.02 -16.42 20.55
CA MET A 1 6.18 -16.80 19.40
C MET A 1 5.94 -15.57 18.53
N VAL A 2 6.08 -15.70 17.22
CA VAL A 2 5.80 -14.64 16.28
C VAL A 2 4.45 -14.93 15.60
N THR A 3 3.55 -13.96 15.60
CA THR A 3 2.31 -14.04 14.84
C THR A 3 2.51 -13.32 13.52
N ILE A 4 2.20 -13.98 12.39
CA ILE A 4 2.37 -13.43 11.05
C ILE A 4 1.04 -13.55 10.31
N GLY A 5 0.65 -12.47 9.65
CA GLY A 5 -0.51 -12.45 8.77
C GLY A 5 -0.20 -11.78 7.46
N PHE A 6 -0.96 -12.14 6.43
CA PHE A 6 -0.82 -11.60 5.08
C PHE A 6 -2.18 -11.09 4.59
N ASP A 7 -2.15 -10.01 3.85
CA ASP A 7 -3.34 -9.51 3.18
C ASP A 7 -2.94 -8.81 1.89
N LYS A 8 -3.90 -8.65 0.99
CA LYS A 8 -3.75 -7.83 -0.20
C LYS A 8 -5.04 -7.11 -0.50
N GLN A 9 -4.93 -5.92 -1.06
CA GLN A 9 -6.05 -5.10 -1.46
C GLN A 9 -5.80 -4.57 -2.86
N CYS A 10 -6.82 -4.65 -3.71
CA CYS A 10 -6.77 -4.03 -5.04
C CYS A 10 -6.73 -2.50 -4.88
N ILE A 11 -5.76 -1.87 -5.54
CA ILE A 11 -5.59 -0.42 -5.57
C ILE A 11 -5.70 0.14 -6.99
N THR A 12 -6.20 -0.67 -7.94
CA THR A 12 -6.41 -0.21 -9.31
C THR A 12 -7.30 1.02 -9.32
N PRO A 13 -6.82 2.15 -9.87
CA PRO A 13 -7.62 3.38 -9.89
C PRO A 13 -8.68 3.35 -10.98
N SER A 14 -9.60 4.31 -10.91
CA SER A 14 -10.55 4.54 -11.99
C SER A 14 -9.83 5.06 -13.22
N LEU A 15 -10.23 4.56 -14.41
CA LEU A 15 -9.66 4.97 -15.69
C LEU A 15 -10.47 6.10 -16.34
N PRO A 16 -9.87 6.93 -17.22
CA PRO A 16 -8.47 6.90 -17.63
C PRO A 16 -7.53 7.47 -16.57
N ILE A 17 -6.26 7.04 -16.58
CA ILE A 17 -5.26 7.54 -15.64
C ILE A 17 -3.89 7.64 -16.32
N PRO A 18 -3.09 8.70 -16.03
CA PRO A 18 -1.73 8.78 -16.52
C PRO A 18 -0.85 7.70 -15.91
N LEU A 19 -0.07 7.03 -16.76
CA LEU A 19 0.97 6.11 -16.31
C LEU A 19 2.23 6.90 -15.98
N ARG A 20 2.95 6.48 -14.95
CA ARG A 20 4.18 7.13 -14.50
C ARG A 20 5.42 6.33 -14.94
N GLY A 21 6.55 7.02 -14.99
CA GLY A 21 7.82 6.42 -15.35
C GLY A 21 8.21 6.56 -16.82
N TYR A 22 7.44 7.30 -17.59
CA TYR A 22 7.70 7.53 -19.02
C TYR A 22 8.10 8.98 -19.27
N ALA A 23 9.01 9.19 -20.24
CA ALA A 23 9.44 10.52 -20.65
C ALA A 23 8.32 11.32 -21.32
N LYS A 24 7.37 10.62 -21.96
CA LYS A 24 6.18 11.22 -22.57
C LYS A 24 4.95 10.74 -21.83
N GLU A 25 3.92 11.57 -21.80
CA GLU A 25 2.64 11.20 -21.20
C GLU A 25 2.07 9.96 -21.87
N ARG A 26 1.68 9.00 -21.03
CA ARG A 26 0.92 7.81 -21.45
C ARG A 26 -0.30 7.70 -20.56
N ILE A 27 -1.44 7.43 -21.19
CA ILE A 27 -2.72 7.33 -20.51
C ILE A 27 -3.24 5.91 -20.66
N ALA A 28 -3.61 5.28 -19.55
CA ALA A 28 -4.23 3.97 -19.53
C ALA A 28 -5.75 4.12 -19.64
N TYR A 29 -6.36 3.35 -20.52
CA TYR A 29 -7.82 3.31 -20.73
C TYR A 29 -8.40 1.94 -20.40
N GLU A 30 -7.57 0.92 -20.22
CA GLU A 30 -7.97 -0.46 -19.95
C GLU A 30 -7.10 -1.05 -18.84
N VAL A 31 -7.64 -2.05 -18.15
CA VAL A 31 -6.94 -2.81 -17.13
C VAL A 31 -6.68 -4.22 -17.66
N HIS A 32 -5.41 -4.61 -17.80
CA HIS A 32 -5.03 -5.99 -18.07
C HIS A 32 -4.93 -6.79 -16.78
N ASP A 33 -4.20 -6.26 -15.82
CA ASP A 33 -4.01 -6.84 -14.49
C ASP A 33 -4.27 -5.78 -13.44
N ASP A 34 -4.89 -6.18 -12.34
CA ASP A 34 -5.09 -5.27 -11.23
C ASP A 34 -3.78 -4.94 -10.52
N LEU A 35 -3.76 -3.77 -9.91
CA LEU A 35 -2.69 -3.33 -9.04
C LEU A 35 -3.06 -3.62 -7.58
N TYR A 36 -2.09 -4.02 -6.78
CA TYR A 36 -2.32 -4.40 -5.40
C TYR A 36 -1.40 -3.68 -4.42
N ALA A 37 -1.91 -3.47 -3.23
CA ALA A 37 -1.10 -3.29 -2.03
C ALA A 37 -1.11 -4.61 -1.29
N ARG A 38 0.08 -5.16 -1.04
CA ARG A 38 0.26 -6.42 -0.30
C ARG A 38 0.92 -6.10 1.01
N CYS A 39 0.50 -6.75 2.08
CA CYS A 39 1.10 -6.51 3.37
C CYS A 39 1.43 -7.79 4.13
N ILE A 40 2.45 -7.69 4.94
CA ILE A 40 2.83 -8.68 5.94
C ILE A 40 2.77 -7.97 7.29
N ALA A 41 1.95 -8.50 8.19
CA ALA A 41 1.84 -8.00 9.54
C ALA A 41 2.48 -9.00 10.48
N MET A 42 3.29 -8.51 11.42
CA MET A 42 3.98 -9.35 12.39
C MET A 42 3.80 -8.78 13.80
N GLU A 43 3.64 -9.67 14.77
CA GLU A 43 3.62 -9.30 16.18
C GLU A 43 4.48 -10.24 16.99
N GLN A 44 5.32 -9.67 17.84
CA GLN A 44 6.15 -10.41 18.80
C GLN A 44 6.31 -9.58 20.05
N LEU A 45 6.08 -10.16 21.21
CA LEU A 45 6.24 -9.53 22.53
C LEU A 45 5.45 -8.20 22.64
N GLY A 46 4.26 -8.15 22.02
CA GLY A 46 3.42 -6.95 22.02
C GLY A 46 3.85 -5.87 21.04
N ILE A 47 4.93 -6.09 20.29
CA ILE A 47 5.40 -5.14 19.27
C ILE A 47 4.87 -5.58 17.91
N ARG A 48 4.27 -4.64 17.20
CA ARG A 48 3.66 -4.87 15.89
C ARG A 48 4.45 -4.20 14.80
N TYR A 49 4.64 -4.92 13.69
CA TYR A 49 5.32 -4.46 12.49
C TYR A 49 4.42 -4.64 11.29
N LEU A 50 4.46 -3.68 10.37
CA LEU A 50 3.74 -3.77 9.12
C LEU A 50 4.67 -3.45 7.95
N PHE A 51 4.74 -4.37 7.00
CA PHE A 51 5.45 -4.20 5.75
C PHE A 51 4.43 -4.18 4.61
N VAL A 52 4.46 -3.14 3.78
CA VAL A 52 3.52 -2.94 2.68
C VAL A 52 4.28 -2.80 1.38
N GLN A 53 3.87 -3.55 0.35
CA GLN A 53 4.37 -3.41 -1.01
C GLN A 53 3.22 -2.97 -1.92
N CYS A 54 3.42 -1.85 -2.61
CA CYS A 54 2.42 -1.27 -3.50
C CYS A 54 2.86 -1.41 -4.96
N ASP A 55 1.90 -1.75 -5.84
CA ASP A 55 2.12 -1.76 -7.28
C ASP A 55 2.02 -0.33 -7.81
N LEU A 56 3.04 0.46 -7.49
CA LEU A 56 3.22 1.85 -7.89
C LEU A 56 4.66 2.03 -8.35
N ILE A 57 4.94 3.11 -9.08
CA ILE A 57 6.32 3.39 -9.50
C ILE A 57 7.20 3.76 -8.31
N GLY A 58 6.64 4.42 -7.32
CA GLY A 58 7.34 4.82 -6.12
C GLY A 58 6.36 5.22 -5.04
N VAL A 59 6.86 5.36 -3.82
CA VAL A 59 6.11 5.89 -2.69
C VAL A 59 6.97 6.94 -2.00
N ASP A 60 6.35 8.02 -1.57
CA ASP A 60 7.02 9.11 -0.87
C ASP A 60 6.52 9.24 0.58
N ASP A 61 7.02 10.23 1.29
CA ASP A 61 6.65 10.46 2.68
C ASP A 61 5.16 10.78 2.83
N SER A 62 4.52 11.37 1.82
CA SER A 62 3.09 11.66 1.88
C SER A 62 2.27 10.39 1.92
N VAL A 63 2.68 9.37 1.17
CA VAL A 63 2.04 8.04 1.20
C VAL A 63 2.26 7.39 2.56
N LEU A 64 3.49 7.42 3.07
CA LEU A 64 3.82 6.87 4.39
C LEU A 64 2.96 7.51 5.48
N ASN A 65 2.85 8.83 5.48
CA ASN A 65 2.06 9.55 6.48
C ASN A 65 0.57 9.25 6.36
N ALA A 66 0.04 9.17 5.14
CA ALA A 66 -1.36 8.84 4.90
C ALA A 66 -1.70 7.42 5.39
N VAL A 67 -0.82 6.46 5.13
CA VAL A 67 -0.99 5.08 5.60
C VAL A 67 -0.90 5.02 7.11
N TYR A 68 0.10 5.68 7.70
CA TYR A 68 0.27 5.70 9.15
C TYR A 68 -0.97 6.25 9.86
N GLU A 69 -1.57 7.30 9.32
CA GLU A 69 -2.80 7.86 9.85
C GLU A 69 -3.97 6.87 9.79
N LYS A 70 -4.08 6.11 8.69
CA LYS A 70 -5.16 5.13 8.51
C LYS A 70 -5.04 3.89 9.38
N ILE A 71 -3.86 3.58 9.89
CA ILE A 71 -3.62 2.43 10.76
C ILE A 71 -3.46 2.84 12.23
N SER A 72 -3.89 4.05 12.59
CA SER A 72 -3.73 4.59 13.94
C SER A 72 -4.33 3.72 15.05
N ASP A 73 -5.37 2.94 14.73
CA ASP A 73 -6.05 2.02 15.66
C ASP A 73 -5.34 0.66 15.82
N LEU A 74 -4.31 0.39 15.03
CA LEU A 74 -3.60 -0.90 15.06
C LEU A 74 -2.44 -0.95 16.05
N ASN A 75 -2.12 0.17 16.69
CA ASN A 75 -1.02 0.28 17.65
C ASN A 75 0.34 -0.13 17.05
N ILE A 76 0.63 0.41 15.87
CA ILE A 76 1.90 0.24 15.17
C ILE A 76 2.66 1.56 15.22
N GLU A 77 3.88 1.55 15.75
CA GLU A 77 4.73 2.74 15.74
C GLU A 77 5.21 3.04 14.31
N LYS A 78 5.42 4.32 14.01
CA LYS A 78 5.81 4.75 12.67
C LYS A 78 7.12 4.09 12.20
N GLU A 79 8.06 3.87 13.11
CA GLU A 79 9.33 3.21 12.82
C GLU A 79 9.16 1.74 12.44
N HIS A 80 8.01 1.15 12.77
CA HIS A 80 7.69 -0.24 12.46
C HIS A 80 6.80 -0.38 11.24
N LEU A 81 6.54 0.71 10.53
CA LEU A 81 5.83 0.72 9.26
C LEU A 81 6.84 0.90 8.12
N THR A 82 6.88 -0.05 7.20
CA THR A 82 7.72 0.00 6.01
C THR A 82 6.84 -0.12 4.78
N ILE A 83 6.97 0.83 3.86
CA ILE A 83 6.23 0.84 2.61
C ILE A 83 7.22 0.89 1.46
N VAL A 84 7.07 -0.03 0.50
CA VAL A 84 7.89 -0.09 -0.70
C VAL A 84 7.02 -0.15 -1.94
N ALA A 85 7.58 0.20 -3.09
CA ALA A 85 6.92 0.12 -4.38
C ALA A 85 7.58 -0.95 -5.25
N THR A 86 6.79 -1.58 -6.11
CA THR A 86 7.31 -2.53 -7.10
C THR A 86 8.01 -1.84 -8.26
N HIS A 87 7.87 -0.52 -8.39
CA HIS A 87 8.39 0.29 -9.50
C HIS A 87 7.73 -0.06 -10.84
N THR A 88 6.47 -0.47 -10.80
CA THR A 88 5.74 -0.73 -12.04
C THR A 88 5.56 0.54 -12.86
N HIS A 89 5.76 0.45 -14.18
CA HIS A 89 5.47 1.54 -15.12
C HIS A 89 4.06 1.43 -15.71
N ALA A 90 3.30 0.44 -15.28
CA ALA A 90 1.92 0.21 -15.72
C ALA A 90 0.89 0.67 -14.68
N GLY A 91 1.24 1.67 -13.89
CA GLY A 91 0.38 2.21 -12.85
C GLY A 91 0.56 3.71 -12.62
N PRO A 92 -0.19 4.28 -11.70
CA PRO A 92 -0.12 5.70 -11.35
C PRO A 92 1.14 6.03 -10.56
N GLY A 93 1.35 7.32 -10.30
CA GLY A 93 2.40 7.79 -9.38
C GLY A 93 2.10 7.47 -7.93
N GLY A 94 2.98 7.92 -7.03
CA GLY A 94 2.96 7.57 -5.61
C GLY A 94 1.87 8.24 -4.76
N THR A 95 0.77 8.68 -5.37
CA THR A 95 -0.38 9.20 -4.63
C THR A 95 -1.45 8.12 -4.55
N VAL A 96 -1.70 7.64 -3.35
CA VAL A 96 -2.77 6.66 -3.10
C VAL A 96 -4.09 7.41 -2.95
N ASP A 97 -5.17 6.84 -3.49
CA ASP A 97 -6.52 7.34 -3.23
C ASP A 97 -6.84 7.11 -1.75
N THR A 98 -6.82 8.18 -0.96
CA THR A 98 -7.05 8.12 0.49
C THR A 98 -8.52 7.87 0.85
N SER A 99 -9.44 7.93 -0.12
CA SER A 99 -10.85 7.60 0.13
C SER A 99 -11.05 6.11 0.39
N LYS A 100 -10.12 5.26 -0.07
CA LYS A 100 -10.13 3.81 0.17
C LYS A 100 -9.16 3.49 1.29
N ASN A 101 -9.58 2.61 2.19
CA ASN A 101 -8.69 2.09 3.23
C ASN A 101 -8.27 0.65 2.87
N PRO A 102 -7.08 0.46 2.25
CA PRO A 102 -6.62 -0.88 1.92
C PRO A 102 -6.24 -1.72 3.14
N PHE A 103 -6.22 -1.12 4.33
CA PHE A 103 -5.77 -1.76 5.56
C PHE A 103 -6.93 -2.12 6.49
N LYS A 104 -8.18 -1.99 6.06
CA LYS A 104 -9.36 -2.21 6.91
C LYS A 104 -9.43 -3.62 7.50
N ASN A 105 -8.83 -4.61 6.83
CA ASN A 105 -8.86 -6.01 7.27
C ASN A 105 -7.69 -6.38 8.18
N LEU A 106 -6.73 -5.50 8.39
CA LEU A 106 -5.55 -5.81 9.19
C LEU A 106 -5.86 -6.03 10.66
N GLN A 107 -6.94 -5.43 11.15
CA GLN A 107 -7.34 -5.62 12.55
C GLN A 107 -7.57 -7.10 12.85
N SER A 108 -8.13 -7.86 11.91
CA SER A 108 -8.38 -9.29 12.09
C SER A 108 -7.10 -10.12 12.19
N ILE A 109 -6.00 -9.63 11.60
CA ILE A 109 -4.69 -10.30 11.66
C ILE A 109 -4.11 -10.21 13.07
N PHE A 110 -4.27 -9.06 13.71
CA PHE A 110 -3.76 -8.86 15.06
C PHE A 110 -4.71 -9.36 16.15
N GLY A 111 -5.89 -9.80 15.77
CA GLY A 111 -6.89 -10.32 16.70
C GLY A 111 -7.64 -9.22 17.37
#